data_aa2a3b144dede816556060e21d9077f0
#
_entry.id   aa2a3b144dede816556060e21d9077f0
#
_cell.length_a   1.000
_cell.length_b   1.000
_cell.length_c   1.000
_cell.angle_alpha   90.00
_cell.angle_beta   90.00
_cell.angle_gamma   90.00
#
_symmetry.space_group_name_H-M   'P 1'
#
loop_
_entity.id
_entity.type
_entity.pdbx_description
1 polymer ?
#
loop_
_entity_poly.entity_id
_entity_poly.type
_entity_poly.pdbx_seq_one_letter_code
_entity_poly.pdbx_strand_id
1 'polypeptide(L)'
;MCSIPILTGWYSQKKTQNVLATYEQIVEQTTGDEIEQLRNQADEYNKKLWAESKGVREQSESDQREEYEALLNAEKIQTGMMCVLEIPSIDLRLPVYHGTSEAVLKEGVGHLMDSSLPIGGENTHCVMTGHRGLASARLFTRLDELKEGDEFFLEVLGEKLAYKVEEINVILPEEVESLEIRPGEDLVSLVTCTPYGINTHRLVITGKRVVYEEKKEEKIKKKRPSVREMIFTMIPILFLVYVVIERIKRKREKRNCEGKRKRNRNQKRKCKHYRRKKRKRKKSRRQKRKMQKTEKLENQMRNSSSFDIFSGGSSKEPGVCRNRNRKYRNLY
;
A
#
# COMPACT_ATOMS: atom_id res chain seq x y z
N MET A 1 9.48 5.39 -1.14
CA MET A 1 9.69 3.93 -1.23
C MET A 1 8.48 3.05 -0.87
N CYS A 2 7.36 3.59 -0.36
CA CYS A 2 6.19 2.77 0.06
C CYS A 2 5.24 2.30 -1.07
N SER A 3 5.41 2.71 -2.30
CA SER A 3 4.52 2.34 -3.42
C SER A 3 4.96 1.08 -4.20
N ILE A 4 6.18 0.60 -3.98
CA ILE A 4 6.75 -0.56 -4.68
C ILE A 4 5.96 -1.86 -4.42
N PRO A 5 5.62 -2.23 -3.17
CA PRO A 5 4.90 -3.50 -2.92
C PRO A 5 3.47 -3.52 -3.50
N ILE A 6 2.80 -2.38 -3.60
CA ILE A 6 1.45 -2.30 -4.18
C ILE A 6 1.50 -2.51 -5.70
N LEU A 7 2.47 -1.90 -6.36
CA LEU A 7 2.66 -2.03 -7.82
C LEU A 7 3.12 -3.44 -8.21
N THR A 8 4.02 -4.04 -7.43
CA THR A 8 4.48 -5.43 -7.66
C THR A 8 3.36 -6.43 -7.44
N GLY A 9 2.54 -6.28 -6.41
CA GLY A 9 1.38 -7.12 -6.16
C GLY A 9 0.32 -7.04 -7.26
N TRP A 10 0.03 -5.84 -7.75
CA TRP A 10 -0.89 -5.66 -8.87
C TRP A 10 -0.35 -6.28 -10.18
N TYR A 11 0.94 -6.09 -10.46
CA TYR A 11 1.59 -6.69 -11.64
C TYR A 11 1.58 -8.21 -11.57
N SER A 12 1.94 -8.80 -10.43
CA SER A 12 1.89 -10.24 -10.20
C SER A 12 0.48 -10.81 -10.41
N GLN A 13 -0.55 -10.15 -9.84
CA GLN A 13 -1.94 -10.57 -10.00
C GLN A 13 -2.38 -10.54 -11.48
N LYS A 14 -2.01 -9.51 -12.22
CA LYS A 14 -2.32 -9.43 -13.66
C LYS A 14 -1.59 -10.51 -14.46
N LYS A 15 -0.32 -10.80 -14.13
CA LYS A 15 0.44 -11.90 -14.73
C LYS A 15 -0.25 -13.24 -14.49
N THR A 16 -0.64 -13.52 -13.25
CA THR A 16 -1.38 -14.73 -12.86
C THR A 16 -2.68 -14.87 -13.65
N GLN A 17 -3.48 -13.81 -13.76
CA GLN A 17 -4.72 -13.84 -14.54
C GLN A 17 -4.49 -14.17 -16.02
N ASN A 18 -3.44 -13.62 -16.62
CA ASN A 18 -3.09 -13.93 -18.02
C ASN A 18 -2.71 -15.41 -18.19
N VAL A 19 -1.93 -15.98 -17.25
CA VAL A 19 -1.55 -17.40 -17.28
C VAL A 19 -2.77 -18.31 -17.15
N LEU A 20 -3.69 -17.99 -16.22
CA LEU A 20 -4.93 -18.73 -16.03
C LEU A 20 -5.81 -18.69 -17.29
N ALA A 21 -6.00 -17.51 -17.89
CA ALA A 21 -6.77 -17.37 -19.13
C ALA A 21 -6.15 -18.15 -20.29
N THR A 22 -4.82 -18.20 -20.38
CA THR A 22 -4.12 -19.00 -21.39
C THR A 22 -4.35 -20.48 -21.18
N TYR A 23 -4.29 -20.97 -19.93
CA TYR A 23 -4.58 -22.35 -19.60
C TYR A 23 -6.01 -22.75 -19.99
N GLU A 24 -7.01 -21.95 -19.62
CA GLU A 24 -8.42 -22.16 -19.98
C GLU A 24 -8.60 -22.27 -21.48
N GLN A 25 -8.00 -21.37 -22.25
CA GLN A 25 -8.06 -21.39 -23.72
C GLN A 25 -7.43 -22.66 -24.30
N ILE A 26 -6.29 -23.14 -23.75
CA ILE A 26 -5.63 -24.34 -24.23
C ILE A 26 -6.51 -25.56 -23.93
N VAL A 27 -7.08 -25.65 -22.73
CA VAL A 27 -7.98 -26.75 -22.34
C VAL A 27 -9.22 -26.78 -23.23
N GLU A 28 -9.84 -25.62 -23.53
CA GLU A 28 -10.97 -25.51 -24.45
C GLU A 28 -10.63 -25.95 -25.90
N GLN A 29 -9.37 -25.78 -26.34
CA GLN A 29 -8.90 -26.15 -27.66
C GLN A 29 -8.37 -27.59 -27.74
N THR A 30 -8.20 -28.25 -26.62
CA THR A 30 -7.73 -29.64 -26.51
C THR A 30 -8.89 -30.58 -26.83
N THR A 31 -8.66 -31.61 -27.62
CA THR A 31 -9.70 -32.56 -28.00
C THR A 31 -10.10 -33.46 -26.81
N GLY A 32 -11.35 -33.92 -26.78
CA GLY A 32 -11.82 -34.82 -25.73
C GLY A 32 -10.97 -36.09 -25.58
N ASP A 33 -10.52 -36.66 -26.69
CA ASP A 33 -9.66 -37.85 -26.69
C ASP A 33 -8.28 -37.55 -26.05
N GLU A 34 -7.70 -36.39 -26.31
CA GLU A 34 -6.43 -35.95 -25.71
C GLU A 34 -6.59 -35.70 -24.20
N ILE A 35 -7.67 -35.08 -23.79
CA ILE A 35 -8.00 -34.88 -22.36
C ILE A 35 -8.15 -36.25 -21.65
N GLU A 36 -8.84 -37.20 -22.26
CA GLU A 36 -9.02 -38.52 -21.69
C GLU A 36 -7.70 -39.28 -21.59
N GLN A 37 -6.81 -39.19 -22.59
CA GLN A 37 -5.46 -39.74 -22.53
C GLN A 37 -4.63 -39.16 -21.40
N LEU A 38 -4.59 -37.84 -21.26
CA LEU A 38 -3.86 -37.16 -20.17
C LEU A 38 -4.38 -37.59 -18.78
N ARG A 39 -5.70 -37.73 -18.66
CA ARG A 39 -6.32 -38.19 -17.42
C ARG A 39 -5.98 -39.64 -17.10
N ASN A 40 -6.02 -40.53 -18.09
CA ASN A 40 -5.70 -41.94 -17.91
C ASN A 40 -4.22 -42.13 -17.52
N GLN A 41 -3.31 -41.39 -18.10
CA GLN A 41 -1.88 -41.38 -17.72
C GLN A 41 -1.69 -40.91 -16.28
N ALA A 42 -2.40 -39.85 -15.87
CA ALA A 42 -2.33 -39.36 -14.49
C ALA A 42 -2.96 -40.35 -13.48
N ASP A 43 -4.02 -41.06 -13.87
CA ASP A 43 -4.65 -42.10 -13.04
C ASP A 43 -3.73 -43.34 -12.88
N GLU A 44 -3.06 -43.75 -13.94
CA GLU A 44 -2.04 -44.81 -13.89
C GLU A 44 -0.88 -44.44 -12.97
N TYR A 45 -0.40 -43.20 -13.03
CA TYR A 45 0.59 -42.71 -12.10
C TYR A 45 0.13 -42.74 -10.64
N ASN A 46 -1.09 -42.27 -10.35
CA ASN A 46 -1.65 -42.31 -9.01
C ASN A 46 -1.81 -43.76 -8.48
N LYS A 47 -2.24 -44.67 -9.31
CA LYS A 47 -2.34 -46.10 -8.97
C LYS A 47 -0.98 -46.73 -8.70
N LYS A 48 0.02 -46.40 -9.51
CA LYS A 48 1.41 -46.86 -9.32
C LYS A 48 1.96 -46.30 -7.99
N LEU A 49 1.80 -45.01 -7.72
CA LEU A 49 2.21 -44.38 -6.47
C LEU A 49 1.58 -45.05 -5.23
N TRP A 50 0.27 -45.34 -5.29
CA TRP A 50 -0.40 -46.07 -4.25
C TRP A 50 0.12 -47.50 -4.04
N ALA A 51 0.42 -48.23 -5.10
CA ALA A 51 1.03 -49.54 -5.01
C ALA A 51 2.41 -49.50 -4.40
N GLU A 52 3.24 -48.51 -4.79
CA GLU A 52 4.59 -48.32 -4.28
C GLU A 52 4.64 -47.83 -2.82
N SER A 53 3.63 -47.11 -2.35
CA SER A 53 3.51 -46.72 -0.93
C SER A 53 3.41 -47.93 0.02
N LYS A 54 3.06 -49.11 -0.54
CA LYS A 54 2.94 -50.41 0.17
C LYS A 54 4.12 -51.33 -0.08
N GLY A 55 5.06 -51.01 -0.96
CA GLY A 55 6.15 -51.86 -1.39
C GLY A 55 7.47 -51.13 -1.69
N VAL A 56 8.41 -51.85 -2.27
CA VAL A 56 9.75 -51.32 -2.63
C VAL A 56 9.69 -50.56 -3.97
N ARG A 57 10.26 -49.37 -4.04
CA ARG A 57 10.43 -48.60 -5.30
C ARG A 57 11.46 -49.26 -6.20
N GLU A 58 11.12 -49.51 -7.48
CA GLU A 58 11.99 -50.20 -8.46
C GLU A 58 12.69 -49.25 -9.44
N GLN A 59 12.31 -47.97 -9.52
CA GLN A 59 12.85 -47.00 -10.51
C GLN A 59 13.86 -46.03 -9.94
N SER A 60 14.72 -45.50 -10.82
CA SER A 60 15.67 -44.44 -10.46
C SER A 60 14.95 -43.09 -10.29
N GLU A 61 15.45 -42.23 -9.41
CA GLU A 61 14.85 -40.89 -9.15
C GLU A 61 14.82 -40.00 -10.41
N SER A 62 15.78 -40.20 -11.36
CA SER A 62 15.84 -39.42 -12.61
C SER A 62 14.69 -39.77 -13.56
N ASP A 63 14.43 -41.07 -13.75
CA ASP A 63 13.40 -41.55 -14.67
C ASP A 63 12.00 -41.22 -14.16
N GLN A 64 11.80 -41.29 -12.85
CA GLN A 64 10.54 -40.90 -12.21
C GLN A 64 10.25 -39.40 -12.38
N ARG A 65 11.28 -38.57 -12.38
CA ARG A 65 11.14 -37.11 -12.54
C ARG A 65 10.75 -36.74 -13.96
N GLU A 66 11.34 -37.34 -14.97
CA GLU A 66 10.98 -37.09 -16.38
C GLU A 66 9.54 -37.55 -16.67
N GLU A 67 9.14 -38.73 -16.16
CA GLU A 67 7.78 -39.26 -16.26
C GLU A 67 6.79 -38.27 -15.60
N TYR A 68 7.07 -37.84 -14.39
CA TYR A 68 6.23 -36.90 -13.65
C TYR A 68 6.06 -35.53 -14.35
N GLU A 69 7.15 -34.95 -14.87
CA GLU A 69 7.12 -33.64 -15.54
C GLU A 69 6.36 -33.68 -16.88
N ALA A 70 6.21 -34.87 -17.49
CA ALA A 70 5.43 -35.06 -18.71
C ALA A 70 3.91 -35.17 -18.46
N LEU A 71 3.49 -35.58 -17.25
CA LEU A 71 2.08 -35.83 -16.92
C LEU A 71 1.31 -34.50 -16.77
N LEU A 72 0.05 -34.50 -17.18
CA LEU A 72 -0.83 -33.31 -17.17
C LEU A 72 -0.22 -32.09 -17.89
N ASN A 73 0.83 -32.30 -18.68
CA ASN A 73 1.49 -31.27 -19.44
C ASN A 73 1.05 -31.41 -20.91
N ALA A 74 -0.07 -30.79 -21.28
CA ALA A 74 -0.46 -30.75 -22.68
C ALA A 74 0.67 -30.08 -23.49
N GLU A 75 1.06 -30.65 -24.63
CA GLU A 75 2.18 -30.18 -25.46
C GLU A 75 2.12 -28.68 -25.79
N LYS A 76 0.94 -28.09 -25.70
CA LYS A 76 0.67 -26.66 -25.91
C LYS A 76 0.91 -25.83 -24.64
N ILE A 77 0.94 -26.45 -23.44
CA ILE A 77 1.16 -25.79 -22.16
C ILE A 77 2.65 -25.78 -21.82
N GLN A 78 3.45 -24.99 -22.53
CA GLN A 78 4.90 -24.87 -22.30
C GLN A 78 5.29 -24.38 -20.90
N THR A 79 4.34 -24.15 -20.00
CA THR A 79 4.55 -23.53 -18.69
C THR A 79 4.67 -24.51 -17.54
N GLY A 80 4.47 -25.84 -17.77
CA GLY A 80 4.43 -26.86 -16.69
C GLY A 80 3.27 -26.70 -15.71
N MET A 81 2.19 -26.01 -16.12
CA MET A 81 0.98 -25.83 -15.31
C MET A 81 0.10 -27.06 -15.39
N MET A 82 -0.31 -27.60 -14.25
CA MET A 82 -1.15 -28.81 -14.12
C MET A 82 -2.63 -28.49 -13.95
N CYS A 83 -2.95 -27.52 -13.11
CA CYS A 83 -4.33 -27.19 -12.75
C CYS A 83 -4.43 -25.79 -12.16
N VAL A 84 -5.65 -25.35 -11.89
CA VAL A 84 -5.97 -24.12 -11.16
C VAL A 84 -6.46 -24.46 -9.77
N LEU A 85 -5.89 -23.86 -8.73
CA LEU A 85 -6.42 -23.89 -7.36
C LEU A 85 -7.27 -22.64 -7.13
N GLU A 86 -8.52 -22.82 -6.69
CA GLU A 86 -9.43 -21.77 -6.34
C GLU A 86 -9.93 -21.91 -4.90
N ILE A 87 -9.80 -20.83 -4.11
CA ILE A 87 -10.27 -20.77 -2.72
C ILE A 87 -11.13 -19.50 -2.56
N PRO A 88 -12.43 -19.56 -2.88
CA PRO A 88 -13.30 -18.39 -2.94
C PRO A 88 -13.41 -17.63 -1.62
N SER A 89 -13.39 -18.33 -0.49
CA SER A 89 -13.53 -17.72 0.83
C SER A 89 -12.45 -16.66 1.14
N ILE A 90 -11.25 -16.82 0.59
CA ILE A 90 -10.13 -15.89 0.75
C ILE A 90 -9.79 -15.12 -0.54
N ASP A 91 -10.65 -15.23 -1.57
CA ASP A 91 -10.49 -14.59 -2.88
C ASP A 91 -9.13 -14.92 -3.53
N LEU A 92 -8.84 -16.23 -3.62
CA LEU A 92 -7.57 -16.74 -4.14
C LEU A 92 -7.85 -17.66 -5.35
N ARG A 93 -7.13 -17.41 -6.46
CA ARG A 93 -7.11 -18.24 -7.66
C ARG A 93 -5.69 -18.27 -8.22
N LEU A 94 -5.04 -19.42 -8.20
CA LEU A 94 -3.62 -19.57 -8.50
C LEU A 94 -3.35 -20.75 -9.45
N PRO A 95 -2.36 -20.63 -10.33
CA PRO A 95 -1.85 -21.74 -11.11
C PRO A 95 -1.06 -22.72 -10.23
N VAL A 96 -1.22 -23.99 -10.48
CA VAL A 96 -0.45 -25.08 -9.86
C VAL A 96 0.52 -25.64 -10.90
N TYR A 97 1.79 -25.74 -10.54
CA TYR A 97 2.88 -26.19 -11.41
C TYR A 97 3.51 -27.46 -10.88
N HIS A 98 4.23 -28.17 -11.77
CA HIS A 98 5.04 -29.32 -11.39
C HIS A 98 6.19 -28.91 -10.47
N GLY A 99 6.40 -29.70 -9.41
CA GLY A 99 7.51 -29.55 -8.48
C GLY A 99 7.41 -28.35 -7.55
N THR A 100 8.40 -28.25 -6.67
CA THR A 100 8.45 -27.26 -5.57
C THR A 100 9.73 -26.43 -5.61
N SER A 101 10.32 -26.23 -6.81
CA SER A 101 11.50 -25.40 -6.96
C SER A 101 11.21 -23.94 -6.59
N GLU A 102 12.24 -23.21 -6.18
CA GLU A 102 12.14 -21.79 -5.84
C GLU A 102 11.53 -20.94 -7.00
N ALA A 103 11.84 -21.33 -8.25
CA ALA A 103 11.30 -20.69 -9.44
C ALA A 103 9.78 -20.87 -9.53
N VAL A 104 9.30 -22.08 -9.33
CA VAL A 104 7.87 -22.44 -9.31
C VAL A 104 7.14 -21.70 -8.18
N LEU A 105 7.66 -21.79 -6.97
CA LEU A 105 7.02 -21.19 -5.79
C LEU A 105 6.97 -19.65 -5.80
N LYS A 106 7.76 -18.99 -6.64
CA LYS A 106 7.67 -17.55 -6.90
C LYS A 106 6.52 -17.18 -7.83
N GLU A 107 6.15 -18.08 -8.74
CA GLU A 107 5.12 -17.82 -9.76
C GLU A 107 3.71 -18.29 -9.32
N GLY A 108 3.64 -19.36 -8.54
CA GLY A 108 2.36 -19.95 -8.14
C GLY A 108 2.48 -20.97 -7.01
N VAL A 109 1.64 -21.99 -7.10
CA VAL A 109 1.61 -23.13 -6.20
C VAL A 109 2.41 -24.27 -6.85
N GLY A 110 3.23 -24.95 -6.08
CA GLY A 110 3.97 -26.13 -6.52
C GLY A 110 3.30 -27.41 -6.05
N HIS A 111 3.22 -28.40 -6.94
CA HIS A 111 2.79 -29.74 -6.59
C HIS A 111 3.98 -30.57 -6.09
N LEU A 112 3.83 -31.27 -4.98
CA LEU A 112 4.87 -32.11 -4.42
C LEU A 112 5.00 -33.39 -5.23
N MET A 113 6.17 -33.66 -5.82
CA MET A 113 6.42 -34.77 -6.74
C MET A 113 5.98 -36.09 -6.14
N ASP A 114 6.29 -36.55 -5.08
CA ASP A 114 5.93 -37.85 -4.51
C ASP A 114 4.50 -37.91 -3.91
N SER A 115 3.61 -37.01 -4.34
CA SER A 115 2.20 -37.04 -3.98
C SER A 115 1.31 -37.32 -5.20
N SER A 116 0.04 -37.68 -4.97
CA SER A 116 -0.90 -37.98 -6.06
C SER A 116 -1.17 -36.76 -6.92
N LEU A 117 -1.28 -36.94 -8.23
CA LEU A 117 -1.67 -35.90 -9.17
C LEU A 117 -3.10 -35.38 -8.89
N PRO A 118 -3.39 -34.11 -9.22
CA PRO A 118 -4.62 -33.43 -8.79
C PRO A 118 -5.89 -33.84 -9.58
N ILE A 119 -6.00 -35.08 -10.02
CA ILE A 119 -7.18 -35.59 -10.75
C ILE A 119 -8.23 -36.21 -9.84
N GLY A 120 -7.95 -36.34 -8.54
CA GLY A 120 -8.78 -37.01 -7.56
C GLY A 120 -8.80 -38.50 -7.73
N GLY A 121 -9.67 -39.18 -6.99
CA GLY A 121 -9.85 -40.63 -7.01
C GLY A 121 -9.60 -41.28 -5.66
N GLU A 122 -10.09 -42.51 -5.47
CA GLU A 122 -9.86 -43.29 -4.24
C GLU A 122 -8.36 -43.59 -4.07
N ASN A 123 -7.89 -43.55 -2.83
CA ASN A 123 -6.50 -43.81 -2.48
C ASN A 123 -5.55 -42.76 -3.09
N THR A 124 -5.97 -41.50 -3.13
CA THR A 124 -5.15 -40.39 -3.58
C THR A 124 -4.95 -39.32 -2.50
N HIS A 125 -3.76 -38.74 -2.42
CA HIS A 125 -3.48 -37.58 -1.59
C HIS A 125 -2.57 -36.62 -2.35
N CYS A 126 -3.15 -35.57 -2.90
CA CYS A 126 -2.43 -34.55 -3.64
C CYS A 126 -1.90 -33.50 -2.66
N VAL A 127 -0.62 -33.17 -2.72
CA VAL A 127 0.02 -32.19 -1.85
C VAL A 127 0.48 -30.99 -2.66
N MET A 128 -0.01 -29.82 -2.30
CA MET A 128 0.29 -28.55 -2.93
C MET A 128 0.97 -27.60 -1.95
N THR A 129 2.06 -26.98 -2.32
CA THR A 129 2.78 -26.04 -1.45
C THR A 129 2.90 -24.66 -2.08
N GLY A 130 2.86 -23.65 -1.24
CA GLY A 130 2.98 -22.26 -1.68
C GLY A 130 3.61 -21.36 -0.62
N HIS A 131 4.30 -20.32 -1.07
CA HIS A 131 4.91 -19.36 -0.18
C HIS A 131 3.88 -18.55 0.63
N ARG A 132 4.26 -18.20 1.85
CA ARG A 132 3.54 -17.30 2.73
C ARG A 132 4.38 -16.05 2.98
N GLY A 133 3.78 -14.86 2.71
CA GLY A 133 4.45 -13.59 3.02
C GLY A 133 5.43 -13.09 1.97
N LEU A 134 5.35 -13.59 0.75
CA LEU A 134 6.12 -13.05 -0.36
C LEU A 134 5.63 -11.64 -0.70
N ALA A 135 6.54 -10.65 -0.71
CA ALA A 135 6.17 -9.25 -0.96
C ALA A 135 5.64 -8.98 -2.38
N SER A 136 5.97 -9.86 -3.34
CA SER A 136 5.59 -9.74 -4.76
C SER A 136 4.25 -10.40 -5.10
N ALA A 137 3.78 -11.38 -4.32
CA ALA A 137 2.59 -12.15 -4.62
C ALA A 137 1.83 -12.57 -3.35
N ARG A 138 0.50 -12.63 -3.44
CA ARG A 138 -0.34 -13.01 -2.30
C ARG A 138 -0.22 -14.49 -1.94
N LEU A 139 -0.10 -15.38 -2.91
CA LEU A 139 0.01 -16.82 -2.75
C LEU A 139 -0.77 -17.36 -1.53
N PHE A 140 -0.17 -18.17 -0.67
CA PHE A 140 -0.81 -18.73 0.54
C PHE A 140 -0.76 -17.82 1.78
N THR A 141 -0.61 -16.50 1.59
CA THR A 141 -0.53 -15.53 2.70
C THR A 141 -1.74 -15.56 3.62
N ARG A 142 -2.93 -15.84 3.09
CA ARG A 142 -4.21 -15.87 3.82
C ARG A 142 -4.72 -17.29 4.10
N LEU A 143 -3.91 -18.32 3.87
CA LEU A 143 -4.34 -19.71 4.05
C LEU A 143 -4.75 -19.99 5.50
N ASP A 144 -4.15 -19.30 6.49
CA ASP A 144 -4.51 -19.38 7.90
C ASP A 144 -5.90 -18.83 8.27
N GLU A 145 -6.60 -18.24 7.31
CA GLU A 145 -7.99 -17.78 7.51
C GLU A 145 -9.02 -18.86 7.20
N LEU A 146 -8.62 -19.98 6.58
CA LEU A 146 -9.49 -21.12 6.32
C LEU A 146 -9.89 -21.79 7.64
N LYS A 147 -11.08 -22.38 7.62
CA LYS A 147 -11.66 -23.13 8.74
C LYS A 147 -12.17 -24.47 8.26
N GLU A 148 -12.27 -25.41 9.17
CA GLU A 148 -12.98 -26.66 8.92
C GLU A 148 -14.37 -26.36 8.37
N GLY A 149 -14.72 -27.04 7.27
CA GLY A 149 -15.96 -26.85 6.55
C GLY A 149 -15.93 -25.85 5.41
N ASP A 150 -14.86 -25.01 5.28
CA ASP A 150 -14.66 -24.18 4.10
C ASP A 150 -14.39 -25.08 2.87
N GLU A 151 -14.76 -24.62 1.67
CA GLU A 151 -14.56 -25.37 0.43
C GLU A 151 -13.52 -24.69 -0.46
N PHE A 152 -12.72 -25.49 -1.14
CA PHE A 152 -11.82 -25.07 -2.20
C PHE A 152 -11.93 -26.01 -3.41
N PHE A 153 -11.45 -25.54 -4.56
CA PHE A 153 -11.68 -26.21 -5.83
C PHE A 153 -10.37 -26.38 -6.60
N LEU A 154 -10.25 -27.50 -7.31
CA LEU A 154 -9.22 -27.71 -8.31
C LEU A 154 -9.90 -27.79 -9.69
N GLU A 155 -9.41 -27.00 -10.64
CA GLU A 155 -9.85 -27.08 -12.02
C GLU A 155 -8.75 -27.73 -12.85
N VAL A 156 -8.99 -28.96 -13.30
CA VAL A 156 -8.01 -29.83 -13.97
C VAL A 156 -8.61 -30.30 -15.29
N LEU A 157 -7.94 -30.04 -16.40
CA LEU A 157 -8.38 -30.45 -17.73
C LEU A 157 -9.88 -30.11 -18.01
N GLY A 158 -10.36 -28.96 -17.51
CA GLY A 158 -11.73 -28.49 -17.67
C GLY A 158 -12.75 -29.11 -16.69
N GLU A 159 -12.33 -30.03 -15.82
CA GLU A 159 -13.19 -30.55 -14.74
C GLU A 159 -12.91 -29.84 -13.43
N LYS A 160 -13.97 -29.48 -12.70
CA LYS A 160 -13.89 -28.84 -11.38
C LYS A 160 -14.12 -29.86 -10.27
N LEU A 161 -13.11 -30.01 -9.42
CA LEU A 161 -13.10 -30.92 -8.29
C LEU A 161 -13.28 -30.12 -6.99
N ALA A 162 -14.25 -30.46 -6.17
CA ALA A 162 -14.54 -29.78 -4.92
C ALA A 162 -13.98 -30.55 -3.72
N TYR A 163 -13.30 -29.81 -2.83
CA TYR A 163 -12.74 -30.35 -1.59
C TYR A 163 -13.22 -29.49 -0.41
N LYS A 164 -13.64 -30.15 0.67
CA LYS A 164 -14.06 -29.51 1.90
C LYS A 164 -12.98 -29.68 2.96
N VAL A 165 -12.55 -28.61 3.59
CA VAL A 165 -11.56 -28.64 4.66
C VAL A 165 -12.06 -29.51 5.81
N GLU A 166 -11.31 -30.55 6.14
CA GLU A 166 -11.59 -31.49 7.22
C GLU A 166 -10.62 -31.33 8.37
N GLU A 167 -9.31 -31.11 8.07
CA GLU A 167 -8.26 -31.01 9.07
C GLU A 167 -7.38 -29.76 8.85
N ILE A 168 -6.99 -29.12 9.95
CA ILE A 168 -6.01 -27.99 9.96
C ILE A 168 -4.95 -28.31 11.00
N ASN A 169 -3.74 -28.62 10.54
CA ASN A 169 -2.63 -29.06 11.37
C ASN A 169 -1.45 -28.10 11.25
N VAL A 170 -0.69 -27.98 12.34
CA VAL A 170 0.62 -27.30 12.33
C VAL A 170 1.67 -28.34 12.73
N ILE A 171 2.54 -28.66 11.78
CA ILE A 171 3.53 -29.72 11.89
C ILE A 171 4.96 -29.18 11.77
N LEU A 172 5.95 -29.93 12.21
CA LEU A 172 7.35 -29.66 11.87
C LEU A 172 7.63 -30.02 10.39
N PRO A 173 8.66 -29.41 9.77
CA PRO A 173 8.99 -29.70 8.37
C PRO A 173 9.32 -31.16 8.08
N GLU A 174 9.78 -31.91 9.10
CA GLU A 174 10.18 -33.30 9.02
C GLU A 174 8.99 -34.28 9.25
N GLU A 175 7.86 -33.79 9.78
CA GLU A 175 6.65 -34.59 10.04
C GLU A 175 5.79 -34.68 8.80
N VAL A 176 6.04 -35.69 7.94
CA VAL A 176 5.34 -35.89 6.67
C VAL A 176 4.23 -36.94 6.72
N GLU A 177 4.06 -37.64 7.82
CA GLU A 177 3.08 -38.75 7.98
C GLU A 177 1.63 -38.29 7.71
N SER A 178 1.32 -37.03 8.02
CA SER A 178 -0.01 -36.46 7.74
C SER A 178 -0.29 -36.25 6.25
N LEU A 179 0.73 -36.35 5.40
CA LEU A 179 0.64 -36.17 3.96
C LEU A 179 0.62 -37.49 3.20
N GLU A 180 0.66 -38.63 3.89
CA GLU A 180 0.59 -39.96 3.29
C GLU A 180 -0.80 -40.24 2.73
N ILE A 181 -0.86 -41.15 1.74
CA ILE A 181 -2.12 -41.59 1.14
C ILE A 181 -2.91 -42.41 2.15
N ARG A 182 -4.17 -42.02 2.41
CA ARG A 182 -5.07 -42.74 3.28
C ARG A 182 -5.96 -43.71 2.46
N PRO A 183 -6.06 -44.98 2.84
CA PRO A 183 -6.88 -45.94 2.11
C PRO A 183 -8.35 -45.51 2.00
N GLY A 184 -8.90 -45.57 0.78
CA GLY A 184 -10.30 -45.23 0.49
C GLY A 184 -10.63 -43.75 0.49
N GLU A 185 -9.63 -42.84 0.67
CA GLU A 185 -9.85 -41.41 0.69
C GLU A 185 -9.32 -40.71 -0.58
N ASP A 186 -9.96 -39.60 -0.93
CA ASP A 186 -9.55 -38.65 -1.95
C ASP A 186 -9.26 -37.32 -1.25
N LEU A 187 -7.97 -37.01 -1.06
CA LEU A 187 -7.50 -35.89 -0.24
C LEU A 187 -6.64 -34.92 -1.03
N VAL A 188 -6.75 -33.66 -0.65
CA VAL A 188 -5.82 -32.60 -1.09
C VAL A 188 -5.33 -31.83 0.12
N SER A 189 -4.02 -31.71 0.27
CA SER A 189 -3.39 -30.89 1.31
C SER A 189 -2.73 -29.65 0.74
N LEU A 190 -3.07 -28.49 1.32
CA LEU A 190 -2.46 -27.19 1.04
C LEU A 190 -1.45 -26.88 2.15
N VAL A 191 -0.17 -26.76 1.77
CA VAL A 191 0.94 -26.61 2.71
C VAL A 191 1.60 -25.25 2.58
N THR A 192 1.84 -24.58 3.69
CA THR A 192 2.58 -23.32 3.73
C THR A 192 3.39 -23.14 5.00
N CYS A 193 4.34 -22.21 4.99
CA CYS A 193 5.16 -21.90 6.16
C CYS A 193 4.37 -21.15 7.25
N THR A 194 4.64 -21.47 8.52
CA THR A 194 4.06 -20.79 9.69
C THR A 194 5.04 -20.80 10.86
N PRO A 195 5.00 -19.85 11.83
CA PRO A 195 4.29 -18.57 11.82
C PRO A 195 4.82 -17.62 10.74
N TYR A 196 3.99 -16.64 10.35
CA TYR A 196 4.35 -15.64 9.33
C TYR A 196 5.69 -14.95 9.63
N GLY A 197 6.63 -15.03 8.69
CA GLY A 197 7.97 -14.42 8.78
C GLY A 197 8.99 -15.19 9.64
N ILE A 198 8.57 -16.20 10.42
CA ILE A 198 9.46 -17.07 11.22
C ILE A 198 9.70 -18.39 10.49
N ASN A 199 8.64 -19.00 9.93
CA ASN A 199 8.68 -20.17 9.03
C ASN A 199 9.25 -21.47 9.64
N THR A 200 9.16 -21.64 10.95
CA THR A 200 9.68 -22.81 11.68
C THR A 200 8.82 -24.06 11.51
N HIS A 201 7.54 -23.91 11.21
CA HIS A 201 6.57 -25.00 11.06
C HIS A 201 5.89 -24.93 9.69
N ARG A 202 5.08 -25.92 9.41
CA ARG A 202 4.20 -25.97 8.24
C ARG A 202 2.74 -25.98 8.70
N LEU A 203 1.94 -25.10 8.11
CA LEU A 203 0.49 -25.15 8.19
C LEU A 203 0.01 -26.06 7.08
N VAL A 204 -0.68 -27.11 7.44
CA VAL A 204 -1.26 -28.11 6.54
C VAL A 204 -2.78 -28.03 6.66
N ILE A 205 -3.45 -27.78 5.55
CA ILE A 205 -4.90 -27.76 5.45
C ILE A 205 -5.33 -28.88 4.52
N THR A 206 -5.93 -29.91 5.08
CA THR A 206 -6.35 -31.11 4.35
C THR A 206 -7.84 -31.03 4.05
N GLY A 207 -8.18 -31.11 2.78
CA GLY A 207 -9.56 -31.22 2.30
C GLY A 207 -9.87 -32.60 1.75
N LYS A 208 -11.08 -33.06 2.02
CA LYS A 208 -11.63 -34.29 1.50
C LYS A 208 -12.60 -34.00 0.36
N ARG A 209 -12.57 -34.86 -0.65
CA ARG A 209 -13.44 -34.75 -1.82
C ARG A 209 -14.91 -34.67 -1.44
N VAL A 210 -15.64 -33.76 -2.05
CA VAL A 210 -17.10 -33.63 -1.98
C VAL A 210 -17.69 -33.47 -3.38
N VAL A 211 -18.99 -33.69 -3.51
CA VAL A 211 -19.68 -33.45 -4.79
C VAL A 211 -19.64 -31.95 -5.10
N TYR A 212 -19.19 -31.61 -6.30
CA TYR A 212 -19.19 -30.24 -6.76
C TYR A 212 -20.61 -29.73 -7.02
N GLU A 213 -20.96 -28.59 -6.45
CA GLU A 213 -22.24 -27.92 -6.65
C GLU A 213 -22.00 -26.43 -6.97
N GLU A 214 -22.19 -26.02 -8.21
CA GLU A 214 -22.02 -24.65 -8.69
C GLU A 214 -22.79 -23.63 -7.84
N LYS A 215 -24.04 -23.95 -7.45
CA LYS A 215 -24.86 -23.08 -6.59
C LYS A 215 -24.30 -22.85 -5.18
N LYS A 216 -23.47 -23.78 -4.68
CA LYS A 216 -22.76 -23.59 -3.41
C LYS A 216 -21.57 -22.67 -3.57
N GLU A 217 -20.80 -22.84 -4.63
CA GLU A 217 -19.66 -22.00 -4.92
C GLU A 217 -20.05 -20.53 -5.01
N GLU A 218 -21.11 -20.19 -5.76
CA GLU A 218 -21.61 -18.82 -5.87
C GLU A 218 -22.06 -18.20 -4.53
N LYS A 219 -22.46 -19.03 -3.57
CA LYS A 219 -22.91 -18.59 -2.24
C LYS A 219 -21.77 -18.40 -1.24
N ILE A 220 -20.56 -18.83 -1.56
CA ILE A 220 -19.42 -18.70 -0.67
C ILE A 220 -19.11 -17.22 -0.49
N LYS A 221 -19.32 -16.72 0.73
CA LYS A 221 -19.02 -15.32 1.06
C LYS A 221 -17.52 -15.12 1.15
N LYS A 222 -16.98 -14.26 0.29
CA LYS A 222 -15.59 -13.84 0.36
C LYS A 222 -15.30 -13.18 1.72
N LYS A 223 -14.28 -13.66 2.43
CA LYS A 223 -13.84 -13.06 3.68
C LYS A 223 -13.28 -11.65 3.40
N ARG A 224 -13.61 -10.71 4.27
CA ARG A 224 -13.11 -9.33 4.16
C ARG A 224 -11.57 -9.33 4.15
N PRO A 225 -10.94 -8.30 3.54
CA PRO A 225 -9.48 -8.18 3.56
C PRO A 225 -8.94 -8.31 4.98
N SER A 226 -7.83 -8.99 5.13
CA SER A 226 -7.19 -9.19 6.44
C SER A 226 -6.90 -7.86 7.12
N VAL A 227 -7.00 -7.83 8.46
CA VAL A 227 -6.63 -6.64 9.25
C VAL A 227 -5.22 -6.16 8.91
N ARG A 228 -4.29 -7.09 8.62
CA ARG A 228 -2.93 -6.77 8.16
C ARG A 228 -2.94 -5.99 6.85
N GLU A 229 -3.67 -6.46 5.83
CA GLU A 229 -3.79 -5.76 4.54
C GLU A 229 -4.42 -4.38 4.69
N MET A 230 -5.46 -4.25 5.54
CA MET A 230 -6.07 -2.96 5.85
C MET A 230 -5.08 -1.99 6.51
N ILE A 231 -4.28 -2.45 7.47
CA ILE A 231 -3.26 -1.62 8.14
C ILE A 231 -2.22 -1.14 7.12
N PHE A 232 -1.68 -2.04 6.29
CA PHE A 232 -0.67 -1.69 5.28
C PHE A 232 -1.18 -0.72 4.22
N THR A 233 -2.46 -0.77 3.88
CA THR A 233 -3.07 0.17 2.91
C THR A 233 -3.45 1.51 3.56
N MET A 234 -3.92 1.48 4.82
CA MET A 234 -4.39 2.68 5.52
C MET A 234 -3.25 3.59 5.99
N ILE A 235 -2.11 3.02 6.44
CA ILE A 235 -0.97 3.82 6.92
C ILE A 235 -0.46 4.82 5.87
N PRO A 236 -0.13 4.43 4.62
CA PRO A 236 0.33 5.40 3.62
C PRO A 236 -0.75 6.42 3.25
N ILE A 237 -2.03 6.04 3.24
CA ILE A 237 -3.13 6.98 2.98
C ILE A 237 -3.22 8.03 4.09
N LEU A 238 -3.19 7.61 5.35
CA LEU A 238 -3.20 8.53 6.51
C LEU A 238 -1.98 9.46 6.50
N PHE A 239 -0.81 8.93 6.13
CA PHE A 239 0.39 9.75 5.98
C PHE A 239 0.25 10.80 4.88
N LEU A 240 -0.30 10.44 3.72
CA LEU A 240 -0.57 11.39 2.64
C LEU A 240 -1.57 12.47 3.08
N VAL A 241 -2.66 12.09 3.76
CA VAL A 241 -3.64 13.03 4.31
C VAL A 241 -2.97 13.97 5.31
N TYR A 242 -2.14 13.45 6.21
CA TYR A 242 -1.37 14.26 7.15
C TYR A 242 -0.47 15.28 6.44
N VAL A 243 0.29 14.84 5.43
CA VAL A 243 1.16 15.74 4.64
C VAL A 243 0.37 16.83 3.92
N VAL A 244 -0.81 16.49 3.37
CA VAL A 244 -1.70 17.47 2.72
C VAL A 244 -2.23 18.49 3.72
N ILE A 245 -2.69 18.04 4.89
CA ILE A 245 -3.16 18.92 5.97
C ILE A 245 -2.04 19.88 6.41
N GLU A 246 -0.84 19.36 6.63
CA GLU A 246 0.34 20.17 6.99
C GLU A 246 0.68 21.22 5.91
N ARG A 247 0.64 20.84 4.63
CA ARG A 247 0.84 21.79 3.53
C ARG A 247 -0.23 22.89 3.50
N ILE A 248 -1.49 22.54 3.77
CA ILE A 248 -2.60 23.51 3.83
C ILE A 248 -2.40 24.45 5.03
N LYS A 249 -2.06 23.93 6.22
CA LYS A 249 -1.76 24.75 7.41
C LYS A 249 -0.63 25.75 7.12
N ARG A 250 0.50 25.30 6.60
CA ARG A 250 1.65 26.15 6.25
C ARG A 250 1.27 27.22 5.20
N LYS A 251 0.44 26.89 4.20
CA LYS A 251 -0.07 27.88 3.24
C LYS A 251 -0.98 28.92 3.89
N ARG A 252 -1.84 28.50 4.85
CA ARG A 252 -2.72 29.43 5.62
C ARG A 252 -1.91 30.36 6.51
N GLU A 253 -0.90 29.85 7.21
CA GLU A 253 0.00 30.65 8.05
C GLU A 253 0.77 31.70 7.23
N LYS A 254 1.35 31.29 6.07
CA LYS A 254 2.01 32.24 5.16
C LYS A 254 1.08 33.37 4.71
N ARG A 255 -0.17 33.06 4.31
CA ARG A 255 -1.17 34.06 3.91
C ARG A 255 -1.54 35.00 5.08
N ASN A 256 -1.69 34.46 6.29
CA ASN A 256 -1.96 35.25 7.48
C ASN A 256 -0.78 36.18 7.82
N CYS A 257 0.45 35.69 7.73
CA CYS A 257 1.66 36.52 7.92
C CYS A 257 1.75 37.64 6.87
N GLU A 258 1.49 37.35 5.60
CA GLU A 258 1.46 38.37 4.53
C GLU A 258 0.35 39.40 4.74
N GLY A 259 -0.83 38.95 5.15
CA GLY A 259 -1.95 39.83 5.50
C GLY A 259 -1.60 40.79 6.66
N LYS A 260 -0.97 40.28 7.74
CA LYS A 260 -0.48 41.08 8.86
C LYS A 260 0.59 42.06 8.40
N ARG A 261 1.56 41.66 7.54
CA ARG A 261 2.59 42.55 6.98
C ARG A 261 1.99 43.67 6.12
N LYS A 262 0.99 43.36 5.26
CA LYS A 262 0.27 44.37 4.46
C LYS A 262 -0.48 45.39 5.34
N ARG A 263 -1.21 44.90 6.37
CA ARG A 263 -1.92 45.78 7.34
C ARG A 263 -0.94 46.71 8.05
N ASN A 264 0.20 46.19 8.52
CA ASN A 264 1.22 46.97 9.22
C ASN A 264 1.89 48.03 8.31
N ARG A 265 2.16 47.70 7.03
CA ARG A 265 2.64 48.66 6.03
C ARG A 265 1.63 49.77 5.76
N ASN A 266 0.35 49.45 5.65
CA ASN A 266 -0.71 50.44 5.43
C ASN A 266 -0.87 51.37 6.65
N GLN A 267 -0.77 50.83 7.86
CA GLN A 267 -0.83 51.62 9.10
C GLN A 267 0.37 52.56 9.21
N LYS A 268 1.57 52.10 8.88
CA LYS A 268 2.78 52.97 8.81
C LYS A 268 2.63 54.08 7.76
N ARG A 269 2.04 53.79 6.59
CA ARG A 269 1.76 54.79 5.54
C ARG A 269 0.76 55.84 6.03
N LYS A 270 -0.36 55.46 6.70
CA LYS A 270 -1.33 56.36 7.27
C LYS A 270 -0.70 57.25 8.36
N CYS A 271 0.13 56.71 9.25
CA CYS A 271 0.84 57.46 10.27
C CYS A 271 1.83 58.48 9.64
N LYS A 272 2.59 58.12 8.60
CA LYS A 272 3.46 59.06 7.88
C LYS A 272 2.66 60.17 7.22
N HIS A 273 1.53 59.86 6.59
CA HIS A 273 0.65 60.85 5.97
C HIS A 273 0.11 61.85 7.00
N TYR A 274 -0.41 61.33 8.13
CA TYR A 274 -0.92 62.16 9.25
C TYR A 274 0.17 63.12 9.81
N ARG A 275 1.40 62.59 10.03
CA ARG A 275 2.53 63.40 10.50
C ARG A 275 2.90 64.51 9.50
N ARG A 276 2.89 64.21 8.17
CA ARG A 276 3.12 65.22 7.13
C ARG A 276 2.04 66.29 7.12
N LYS A 277 0.77 65.91 7.25
CA LYS A 277 -0.36 66.86 7.31
C LYS A 277 -0.29 67.75 8.56
N LYS A 278 0.08 67.18 9.71
CA LYS A 278 0.27 67.92 10.97
C LYS A 278 1.45 68.91 10.85
N ARG A 279 2.57 68.55 10.22
CA ARG A 279 3.71 69.43 9.97
C ARG A 279 3.32 70.59 9.03
N LYS A 280 2.57 70.37 7.96
CA LYS A 280 2.09 71.41 7.04
C LYS A 280 1.17 72.39 7.77
N ARG A 281 0.24 71.91 8.57
CA ARG A 281 -0.64 72.77 9.40
C ARG A 281 0.17 73.61 10.39
N LYS A 282 1.19 73.03 11.02
CA LYS A 282 2.04 73.77 11.97
C LYS A 282 2.90 74.86 11.26
N LYS A 283 3.39 74.59 10.07
CA LYS A 283 4.09 75.59 9.23
C LYS A 283 3.16 76.73 8.80
N SER A 284 1.96 76.40 8.32
CA SER A 284 0.94 77.38 7.93
C SER A 284 0.53 78.28 9.10
N ARG A 285 0.33 77.71 10.30
CA ARG A 285 0.01 78.47 11.51
C ARG A 285 1.19 79.39 11.91
N ARG A 286 2.44 78.96 11.77
CA ARG A 286 3.61 79.73 12.04
C ARG A 286 3.74 80.88 11.03
N GLN A 287 3.44 80.66 9.77
CA GLN A 287 3.47 81.72 8.72
C GLN A 287 2.35 82.76 9.02
N LYS A 288 1.11 82.32 9.31
CA LYS A 288 0.04 83.25 9.67
C LYS A 288 0.39 84.12 10.91
N ARG A 289 1.02 83.52 11.95
CA ARG A 289 1.45 84.25 13.13
C ARG A 289 2.60 85.27 12.81
N LYS A 290 3.49 84.91 11.84
CA LYS A 290 4.51 85.86 11.41
C LYS A 290 3.91 86.98 10.63
N MET A 291 2.99 86.74 9.72
CA MET A 291 2.27 87.79 8.99
C MET A 291 1.49 88.75 9.93
N GLN A 292 0.78 88.18 10.88
CA GLN A 292 0.05 88.96 11.89
C GLN A 292 1.00 89.78 12.76
N LYS A 293 2.25 89.31 13.04
CA LYS A 293 3.23 90.09 13.77
C LYS A 293 3.79 91.22 12.91
N THR A 294 4.07 90.99 11.63
CA THR A 294 4.54 92.00 10.69
C THR A 294 3.47 93.12 10.51
N GLU A 295 2.24 92.69 10.30
CA GLU A 295 1.10 93.63 10.16
C GLU A 295 0.87 94.49 11.44
N LYS A 296 1.01 93.84 12.64
CA LYS A 296 0.98 94.58 13.89
C LYS A 296 2.18 95.61 14.02
N LEU A 297 3.35 95.20 13.60
CA LEU A 297 4.53 96.08 13.61
C LEU A 297 4.42 97.25 12.60
N GLU A 298 3.89 96.96 11.40
CA GLU A 298 3.60 98.01 10.40
C GLU A 298 2.49 98.99 10.91
N ASN A 299 1.47 98.51 11.57
CA ASN A 299 0.46 99.35 12.18
C ASN A 299 0.99 100.18 13.40
N GLN A 300 1.93 99.58 14.18
CA GLN A 300 2.58 100.31 15.24
C GLN A 300 3.53 101.35 14.66
N MET A 301 4.28 101.08 13.58
CA MET A 301 5.12 102.11 12.94
C MET A 301 4.30 103.24 12.28
N ARG A 302 3.13 102.96 11.74
CA ARG A 302 2.23 104.01 11.25
C ARG A 302 1.69 104.90 12.36
N ASN A 303 1.47 104.34 13.59
CA ASN A 303 1.00 105.13 14.73
C ASN A 303 2.10 105.78 15.56
N SER A 304 3.41 105.44 15.33
CA SER A 304 4.56 106.04 16.03
C SER A 304 5.32 107.12 15.21
N SER A 305 4.76 107.43 14.04
CA SER A 305 5.33 108.62 13.25
C SER A 305 4.80 109.97 13.78
N SER A 306 4.23 110.01 14.97
CA SER A 306 3.95 111.22 15.70
C SER A 306 4.31 110.99 17.18
N PHE A 307 5.53 111.21 17.53
CA PHE A 307 6.07 111.74 18.78
C PHE A 307 7.53 111.34 19.01
N ASP A 308 8.31 112.28 19.19
CA ASP A 308 9.67 112.57 19.55
C ASP A 308 10.47 111.62 20.44
N ILE A 309 11.78 111.49 20.06
CA ILE A 309 12.99 111.90 20.72
C ILE A 309 13.22 111.53 22.22
N PHE A 310 14.31 110.93 22.48
CA PHE A 310 15.23 110.83 23.62
C PHE A 310 15.58 109.48 24.24
N SER A 311 16.80 109.14 24.09
CA SER A 311 17.82 108.65 25.02
C SER A 311 17.82 107.21 25.55
N GLY A 312 18.96 106.62 25.32
CA GLY A 312 19.79 106.04 26.40
C GLY A 312 19.84 104.54 26.61
N GLY A 313 20.86 103.93 26.17
CA GLY A 313 21.75 103.15 27.01
C GLY A 313 21.52 101.69 27.30
N SER A 314 22.56 100.92 26.97
CA SER A 314 23.20 99.84 27.70
C SER A 314 22.81 98.36 27.36
N SER A 315 23.77 97.82 26.70
CA SER A 315 24.32 96.43 26.77
C SER A 315 23.77 95.40 27.72
N LYS A 316 23.59 94.20 27.27
CA LYS A 316 24.22 92.95 27.77
C LYS A 316 23.93 91.72 26.89
N GLU A 317 25.02 91.01 26.71
CA GLU A 317 25.20 89.77 25.93
C GLU A 317 24.66 88.48 26.62
N PRO A 318 25.01 87.24 26.09
CA PRO A 318 24.04 86.26 25.73
C PRO A 318 24.05 85.01 26.67
N GLY A 319 23.00 84.34 26.71
CA GLY A 319 22.88 83.07 27.46
C GLY A 319 22.73 81.82 26.55
N VAL A 320 23.79 81.08 26.55
CA VAL A 320 23.86 79.72 26.00
C VAL A 320 22.90 78.76 26.73
N CYS A 321 22.13 77.99 26.02
CA CYS A 321 21.49 76.81 26.61
C CYS A 321 21.58 75.57 25.72
N ARG A 322 22.26 74.67 26.30
CA ARG A 322 22.68 73.33 25.91
C ARG A 322 21.59 72.40 25.37
N ASN A 323 22.03 71.72 24.34
CA ASN A 323 21.49 70.40 23.94
C ASN A 323 21.56 69.42 25.08
N ARG A 324 20.47 68.65 25.30
CA ARG A 324 20.52 67.34 25.93
C ARG A 324 19.85 66.30 25.04
N ASN A 325 20.73 65.54 24.37
CA ASN A 325 20.44 64.22 23.87
C ASN A 325 20.18 63.28 25.06
N ARG A 326 19.13 62.49 24.99
CA ARG A 326 19.08 61.17 25.68
C ARG A 326 18.73 60.08 24.68
N LYS A 327 19.76 59.28 24.44
CA LYS A 327 19.70 57.90 23.95
C LYS A 327 18.90 57.06 24.95
N TYR A 328 18.04 56.21 24.50
CA TYR A 328 17.86 54.87 25.10
C TYR A 328 17.98 53.83 24.01
N ARG A 329 18.98 53.04 24.24
CA ARG A 329 19.34 51.78 23.59
C ARG A 329 18.74 50.64 24.45
N ASN A 330 18.51 49.53 23.75
CA ASN A 330 18.43 48.15 24.27
C ASN A 330 17.05 47.74 24.82
N LEU A 331 16.61 46.56 24.65
CA LEU A 331 17.05 45.18 24.44
C LEU A 331 15.77 44.32 24.36
N TYR A 332 15.61 43.45 23.59
CA TYR A 332 15.69 42.00 23.38
C TYR A 332 15.09 41.62 22.03
#